data_f2961186b6bfae43d1674b2309239db0
#
_entry.id   f2961186b6bfae43d1674b2309239db0
#
_cell.length_a   1.000
_cell.length_b   1.000
_cell.length_c   1.000
_cell.angle_alpha   90.00
_cell.angle_beta   90.00
_cell.angle_gamma   90.00
#
_symmetry.space_group_name_H-M   'P 1'
#
loop_
_entity.id
_entity.type
_entity.pdbx_description
1 polymer ?
#
loop_
_entity_poly.entity_id
_entity_poly.type
_entity_poly.pdbx_seq_one_letter_code
_entity_poly.pdbx_strand_id
1 'polypeptide(L)'
;MPLSAALGVCAGQAQGTAGVGDNVAMTEAAPSLIIHSPAGIVPVVAPVRKAAKRLQALGFAPEVDASALTRHQRFAGDDATRLNALHRVAEAAPDVALATRGGYGLTRLLDQLDWALLARSVERGTAWVGYSDVTALQLAALAHGAAGPAQPGEGVSAGFWAGPMACDDFGRADSPEGGDDVTQECFVEAVTGKLEAVGFRTEQGFDGVEVSGRLWGGNLAVLQALLGTPHFPKVRNGILFLEDVNEHPYRVERALLQLHQAGVLSQQKAIVLGAFTEYRKSPLDRGYTLKTAIAHLRSLTTTPILTGLPFGHVPTKVCLPVGRKVTLSVQARDAFMLW
;
A
#
# COMPACT_ATOMS: atom_id res chain seq x y z
N MET A 1 18.57 18.64 11.09
CA MET A 1 17.69 18.74 12.28
C MET A 1 16.79 17.50 12.23
N PRO A 2 16.81 16.59 13.22
CA PRO A 2 16.08 15.32 13.15
C PRO A 2 14.56 15.52 13.29
N LEU A 3 13.80 14.75 12.50
CA LEU A 3 12.33 14.68 12.44
C LEU A 3 11.72 13.84 13.59
N SER A 4 12.10 14.14 14.84
CA SER A 4 11.69 13.32 15.99
C SER A 4 10.55 13.90 16.82
N ALA A 5 9.69 14.76 16.28
CA ALA A 5 8.70 15.44 17.10
C ALA A 5 7.34 15.66 16.42
N ALA A 6 6.68 14.61 15.95
CA ALA A 6 5.27 14.70 15.51
C ALA A 6 4.53 13.33 15.46
N LEU A 7 4.90 12.36 16.29
CA LEU A 7 4.11 11.14 16.51
C LEU A 7 3.69 11.09 17.98
N GLY A 8 2.71 11.92 18.36
CA GLY A 8 2.03 11.84 19.65
C GLY A 8 1.01 10.73 19.63
N VAL A 9 1.37 9.55 20.10
CA VAL A 9 0.45 8.46 20.37
C VAL A 9 -0.29 8.74 21.66
N CYS A 10 -1.62 8.77 21.67
CA CYS A 10 -2.43 8.82 22.89
C CYS A 10 -2.40 7.46 23.60
N ALA A 11 -1.56 7.33 24.62
CA ALA A 11 -1.64 6.21 25.55
C ALA A 11 -2.72 6.53 26.63
N GLY A 12 -3.86 5.86 26.55
CA GLY A 12 -4.86 5.83 27.62
C GLY A 12 -4.43 4.88 28.73
N GLN A 13 -4.11 5.43 29.94
CA GLN A 13 -3.88 4.62 31.13
C GLN A 13 -5.23 4.24 31.76
N ALA A 14 -5.56 2.95 31.75
CA ALA A 14 -6.59 2.38 32.63
C ALA A 14 -5.93 1.66 33.80
N GLN A 15 -6.11 2.20 35.00
CA GLN A 15 -5.80 1.50 36.25
C GLN A 15 -6.95 0.56 36.59
N GLY A 16 -6.71 -0.74 36.59
CA GLY A 16 -7.64 -1.79 37.01
C GLY A 16 -6.99 -2.71 38.04
N THR A 17 -7.66 -2.89 39.15
CA THR A 17 -7.26 -3.64 40.35
C THR A 17 -7.08 -5.14 40.12
N ALA A 18 -6.08 -5.70 40.82
CA ALA A 18 -5.71 -7.11 40.79
C ALA A 18 -6.81 -8.03 41.36
N GLY A 19 -7.25 -8.98 40.55
CA GLY A 19 -7.91 -10.20 40.95
C GLY A 19 -7.06 -11.41 40.55
N VAL A 20 -6.59 -12.18 41.55
CA VAL A 20 -5.85 -13.42 41.30
C VAL A 20 -6.85 -14.49 40.82
N GLY A 21 -6.83 -14.79 39.55
CA GLY A 21 -7.49 -15.93 38.95
C GLY A 21 -6.49 -16.60 38.02
N ASP A 22 -6.31 -17.94 38.19
CA ASP A 22 -5.47 -18.78 37.35
C ASP A 22 -5.94 -18.68 35.88
N ASN A 23 -5.41 -17.72 35.15
CA ASN A 23 -5.57 -17.64 33.71
C ASN A 23 -4.49 -18.51 33.06
N VAL A 24 -4.87 -19.71 32.66
CA VAL A 24 -4.18 -20.43 31.61
C VAL A 24 -4.28 -19.54 30.37
N ALA A 25 -3.27 -18.71 30.15
CA ALA A 25 -3.13 -17.94 28.94
C ALA A 25 -3.04 -18.95 27.79
N MET A 26 -4.15 -19.15 27.08
CA MET A 26 -4.09 -19.75 25.74
C MET A 26 -3.18 -18.80 24.94
N THR A 27 -1.95 -19.22 24.67
CA THR A 27 -1.06 -18.52 23.75
C THR A 27 -1.77 -18.55 22.40
N GLU A 28 -2.35 -17.43 21.99
CA GLU A 28 -2.85 -17.29 20.62
C GLU A 28 -1.74 -17.69 19.66
N ALA A 29 -2.05 -18.54 18.70
CA ALA A 29 -1.07 -18.95 17.69
C ALA A 29 -0.58 -17.71 16.93
N ALA A 30 0.73 -17.65 16.65
CA ALA A 30 1.30 -16.56 15.88
C ALA A 30 0.58 -16.43 14.53
N PRO A 31 0.21 -15.22 14.10
CA PRO A 31 -0.48 -15.02 12.83
C PRO A 31 0.32 -15.62 11.66
N SER A 32 -0.36 -16.37 10.82
CA SER A 32 0.22 -17.00 9.64
C SER A 32 0.54 -15.95 8.56
N LEU A 33 1.71 -16.07 7.93
CA LEU A 33 2.13 -15.14 6.90
C LEU A 33 2.79 -15.90 5.74
N ILE A 34 2.30 -15.68 4.51
CA ILE A 34 2.91 -16.27 3.31
C ILE A 34 3.58 -15.16 2.50
N ILE A 35 4.91 -15.32 2.28
CA ILE A 35 5.70 -14.47 1.39
C ILE A 35 5.62 -15.07 -0.02
N HIS A 36 5.06 -14.33 -0.98
CA HIS A 36 4.87 -14.78 -2.36
C HIS A 36 5.40 -13.77 -3.38
N SER A 37 5.72 -14.25 -4.59
CA SER A 37 6.28 -13.41 -5.66
C SER A 37 5.32 -13.30 -6.84
N PRO A 38 4.43 -12.29 -6.87
CA PRO A 38 3.41 -12.20 -7.93
C PRO A 38 3.93 -11.54 -9.22
N ALA A 39 5.06 -10.84 -9.17
CA ALA A 39 5.53 -9.96 -10.24
C ALA A 39 6.99 -10.21 -10.62
N GLY A 40 7.90 -9.33 -10.21
CA GLY A 40 9.30 -9.34 -10.59
C GLY A 40 10.11 -10.45 -9.91
N ILE A 41 11.17 -10.87 -10.60
CA ILE A 41 12.15 -11.82 -10.07
C ILE A 41 12.76 -11.33 -8.76
N VAL A 42 12.99 -12.25 -7.82
CA VAL A 42 13.88 -12.03 -6.67
C VAL A 42 15.31 -12.38 -7.10
N PRO A 43 16.17 -11.37 -7.34
CA PRO A 43 17.49 -11.62 -7.91
C PRO A 43 18.45 -12.32 -6.94
N VAL A 44 18.25 -12.10 -5.64
CA VAL A 44 19.09 -12.66 -4.56
C VAL A 44 18.19 -13.19 -3.44
N VAL A 45 18.49 -14.37 -2.92
CA VAL A 45 17.66 -15.04 -1.88
C VAL A 45 17.81 -14.39 -0.49
N ALA A 46 18.97 -13.77 -0.21
CA ALA A 46 19.27 -13.21 1.11
C ALA A 46 18.19 -12.24 1.65
N PRO A 47 17.62 -11.28 0.86
CA PRO A 47 16.54 -10.42 1.33
C PRO A 47 15.29 -11.18 1.80
N VAL A 48 14.90 -12.26 1.12
CA VAL A 48 13.73 -13.07 1.54
C VAL A 48 13.98 -13.74 2.89
N ARG A 49 15.18 -14.32 3.07
CA ARG A 49 15.57 -14.95 4.35
C ARG A 49 15.62 -13.94 5.50
N LYS A 50 16.17 -12.74 5.22
CA LYS A 50 16.24 -11.66 6.20
C LYS A 50 14.84 -11.16 6.57
N ALA A 51 13.96 -10.99 5.57
CA ALA A 51 12.56 -10.63 5.78
C ALA A 51 11.82 -11.66 6.64
N ALA A 52 11.92 -12.94 6.31
CA ALA A 52 11.29 -14.01 7.10
C ALA A 52 11.77 -13.98 8.56
N LYS A 53 13.09 -13.83 8.80
CA LYS A 53 13.63 -13.72 10.17
C LYS A 53 13.10 -12.50 10.93
N ARG A 54 12.99 -11.34 10.27
CA ARG A 54 12.44 -10.12 10.88
C ARG A 54 10.95 -10.25 11.18
N LEU A 55 10.18 -10.78 10.24
CA LEU A 55 8.75 -11.01 10.43
C LEU A 55 8.49 -12.01 11.57
N GLN A 56 9.34 -13.04 11.70
CA GLN A 56 9.28 -13.94 12.84
C GLN A 56 9.57 -13.22 14.16
N ALA A 57 10.54 -12.32 14.19
CA ALA A 57 10.85 -11.51 15.37
C ALA A 57 9.72 -10.52 15.71
N LEU A 58 8.90 -10.11 14.73
CA LEU A 58 7.70 -9.30 14.93
C LEU A 58 6.46 -10.12 15.35
N GLY A 59 6.62 -11.43 15.57
CA GLY A 59 5.56 -12.29 16.11
C GLY A 59 4.74 -13.04 15.07
N PHE A 60 5.10 -13.01 13.78
CA PHE A 60 4.41 -13.78 12.72
C PHE A 60 5.00 -15.19 12.55
N ALA A 61 4.25 -16.08 11.91
CA ALA A 61 4.71 -17.39 11.43
C ALA A 61 4.92 -17.33 9.90
N PRO A 62 6.09 -16.80 9.41
CA PRO A 62 6.31 -16.60 7.99
C PRO A 62 6.67 -17.90 7.26
N GLU A 63 5.97 -18.16 6.17
CA GLU A 63 6.29 -19.17 5.17
C GLU A 63 6.63 -18.52 3.84
N VAL A 64 7.48 -19.16 3.04
CA VAL A 64 7.82 -18.70 1.68
C VAL A 64 7.15 -19.63 0.68
N ASP A 65 6.30 -19.08 -0.19
CA ASP A 65 5.64 -19.87 -1.24
C ASP A 65 6.66 -20.65 -2.07
N ALA A 66 6.34 -21.88 -2.42
CA ALA A 66 7.25 -22.81 -3.10
C ALA A 66 7.83 -22.25 -4.42
N SER A 67 7.10 -21.37 -5.09
CA SER A 67 7.54 -20.73 -6.35
C SER A 67 8.11 -19.33 -6.19
N ALA A 68 8.18 -18.78 -4.96
CA ALA A 68 8.58 -17.40 -4.74
C ALA A 68 10.00 -17.04 -5.26
N LEU A 69 10.88 -18.02 -5.35
CA LEU A 69 12.26 -17.86 -5.85
C LEU A 69 12.46 -18.36 -7.29
N THR A 70 11.38 -18.73 -7.97
CA THR A 70 11.43 -19.17 -9.37
C THR A 70 11.82 -18.00 -10.28
N ARG A 71 12.50 -18.31 -11.39
CA ARG A 71 13.07 -17.31 -12.30
C ARG A 71 12.70 -17.60 -13.74
N HIS A 72 12.08 -16.64 -14.40
CA HIS A 72 11.83 -16.64 -15.83
C HIS A 72 12.02 -15.24 -16.39
N GLN A 73 13.12 -15.00 -17.08
CA GLN A 73 13.47 -13.65 -17.56
C GLN A 73 13.47 -12.64 -16.39
N ARG A 74 12.62 -11.58 -16.47
CA ARG A 74 12.46 -10.57 -15.41
C ARG A 74 11.42 -10.94 -14.34
N PHE A 75 10.74 -12.09 -14.48
CA PHE A 75 9.60 -12.49 -13.66
C PHE A 75 9.98 -13.55 -12.62
N ALA A 76 9.21 -13.65 -11.57
CA ALA A 76 9.29 -14.72 -10.57
C ALA A 76 8.57 -16.00 -11.06
N GLY A 77 9.08 -16.58 -12.15
CA GLY A 77 8.44 -17.66 -12.89
C GLY A 77 7.66 -17.15 -14.11
N ASP A 78 7.18 -18.07 -14.95
CA ASP A 78 6.27 -17.74 -16.04
C ASP A 78 4.88 -17.29 -15.53
N ASP A 79 3.99 -16.92 -16.44
CA ASP A 79 2.68 -16.40 -16.07
C ASP A 79 1.86 -17.45 -15.31
N ALA A 80 1.91 -18.74 -15.75
CA ALA A 80 1.21 -19.83 -15.08
C ALA A 80 1.74 -20.09 -13.67
N THR A 81 3.07 -20.05 -13.47
CA THR A 81 3.70 -20.21 -12.16
C THR A 81 3.23 -19.14 -11.17
N ARG A 82 3.22 -17.87 -11.59
CA ARG A 82 2.82 -16.73 -10.73
C ARG A 82 1.32 -16.72 -10.46
N LEU A 83 0.49 -17.07 -11.47
CA LEU A 83 -0.95 -17.21 -11.33
C LEU A 83 -1.30 -18.31 -10.33
N ASN A 84 -0.69 -19.49 -10.48
CA ASN A 84 -0.89 -20.61 -9.55
C ASN A 84 -0.41 -20.28 -8.13
N ALA A 85 0.67 -19.47 -7.97
CA ALA A 85 1.10 -19.01 -6.66
C ALA A 85 0.04 -18.12 -5.99
N LEU A 86 -0.53 -17.16 -6.73
CA LEU A 86 -1.61 -16.31 -6.21
C LEU A 86 -2.84 -17.13 -5.79
N HIS A 87 -3.22 -18.12 -6.61
CA HIS A 87 -4.35 -19.00 -6.27
C HIS A 87 -4.06 -19.86 -5.03
N ARG A 88 -2.86 -20.48 -4.93
CA ARG A 88 -2.47 -21.24 -3.72
C ARG A 88 -2.51 -20.40 -2.46
N VAL A 89 -2.00 -19.17 -2.51
CA VAL A 89 -2.02 -18.26 -1.37
C VAL A 89 -3.47 -17.89 -1.00
N ALA A 90 -4.32 -17.64 -2.00
CA ALA A 90 -5.74 -17.36 -1.76
C ALA A 90 -6.50 -18.58 -1.21
N GLU A 91 -6.18 -19.80 -1.66
CA GLU A 91 -6.75 -21.05 -1.11
C GLU A 91 -6.32 -21.31 0.32
N ALA A 92 -5.04 -21.10 0.62
CA ALA A 92 -4.50 -21.23 1.98
C ALA A 92 -5.10 -20.19 2.94
N ALA A 93 -5.42 -19.00 2.42
CA ALA A 93 -5.95 -17.86 3.16
C ALA A 93 -5.21 -17.61 4.49
N PRO A 94 -3.89 -17.28 4.42
CA PRO A 94 -3.14 -16.90 5.62
C PRO A 94 -3.68 -15.59 6.20
N ASP A 95 -3.34 -15.28 7.45
CA ASP A 95 -3.66 -13.96 8.02
C ASP A 95 -3.01 -12.84 7.19
N VAL A 96 -1.80 -13.07 6.66
CA VAL A 96 -1.10 -12.09 5.82
C VAL A 96 -0.53 -12.75 4.55
N ALA A 97 -0.87 -12.22 3.39
CA ALA A 97 -0.25 -12.51 2.09
C ALA A 97 0.67 -11.34 1.72
N LEU A 98 1.98 -11.53 1.88
CA LEU A 98 2.99 -10.47 1.70
C LEU A 98 3.76 -10.66 0.40
N ALA A 99 3.72 -9.66 -0.49
CA ALA A 99 4.51 -9.69 -1.71
C ALA A 99 6.01 -9.58 -1.42
N THR A 100 6.84 -10.33 -2.17
CA THR A 100 8.31 -10.20 -2.05
C THR A 100 8.79 -8.83 -2.49
N ARG A 101 8.33 -8.40 -3.66
CA ARG A 101 8.64 -7.13 -4.32
C ARG A 101 7.67 -6.85 -5.46
N GLY A 102 7.70 -5.60 -5.97
CA GLY A 102 7.05 -5.22 -7.19
C GLY A 102 7.83 -5.61 -8.46
N GLY A 103 8.03 -4.67 -9.35
CA GLY A 103 8.67 -4.84 -10.65
C GLY A 103 7.66 -4.72 -11.77
N TYR A 104 7.43 -5.77 -12.55
CA TYR A 104 6.42 -5.82 -13.61
C TYR A 104 5.92 -7.25 -13.78
N GLY A 105 4.63 -7.38 -14.06
CA GLY A 105 4.09 -8.67 -14.48
C GLY A 105 2.67 -8.98 -14.02
N LEU A 106 2.13 -8.28 -13.04
CA LEU A 106 0.76 -8.54 -12.57
C LEU A 106 -0.31 -8.20 -13.61
N THR A 107 -0.13 -7.14 -14.40
CA THR A 107 -1.06 -6.79 -15.48
C THR A 107 -1.25 -7.90 -16.51
N ARG A 108 -0.29 -8.83 -16.65
CA ARG A 108 -0.41 -10.01 -17.55
C ARG A 108 -1.33 -11.09 -17.02
N LEU A 109 -1.62 -11.07 -15.71
CA LEU A 109 -2.35 -12.13 -15.01
C LEU A 109 -3.82 -11.78 -14.75
N LEU A 110 -4.18 -10.50 -14.83
CA LEU A 110 -5.47 -9.99 -14.34
C LEU A 110 -6.68 -10.66 -14.99
N ASP A 111 -6.63 -10.98 -16.30
CA ASP A 111 -7.71 -11.65 -17.02
C ASP A 111 -7.91 -13.12 -16.60
N GLN A 112 -6.91 -13.73 -15.95
CA GLN A 112 -6.89 -15.15 -15.60
C GLN A 112 -7.06 -15.37 -14.09
N LEU A 113 -7.06 -14.31 -13.26
CA LEU A 113 -7.24 -14.42 -11.82
C LEU A 113 -8.66 -14.85 -11.47
N ASP A 114 -8.77 -15.83 -10.57
CA ASP A 114 -10.05 -16.17 -9.91
C ASP A 114 -10.36 -15.13 -8.83
N TRP A 115 -11.10 -14.09 -9.24
CA TRP A 115 -11.50 -13.00 -8.34
C TRP A 115 -12.41 -13.47 -7.21
N ALA A 116 -13.21 -14.51 -7.44
CA ALA A 116 -14.06 -15.09 -6.40
C ALA A 116 -13.22 -15.83 -5.34
N LEU A 117 -12.12 -16.47 -5.75
CA LEU A 117 -11.18 -17.10 -4.83
C LEU A 117 -10.46 -16.05 -3.96
N LEU A 118 -10.00 -14.95 -4.58
CA LEU A 118 -9.39 -13.85 -3.84
C LEU A 118 -10.39 -13.21 -2.84
N ALA A 119 -11.63 -12.99 -3.27
CA ALA A 119 -12.69 -12.47 -2.39
C ALA A 119 -12.90 -13.38 -1.17
N ARG A 120 -13.01 -14.71 -1.38
CA ARG A 120 -13.13 -15.68 -0.29
C ARG A 120 -11.93 -15.66 0.66
N SER A 121 -10.70 -15.43 0.17
CA SER A 121 -9.53 -15.30 1.06
C SER A 121 -9.65 -14.08 1.97
N VAL A 122 -10.13 -12.95 1.43
CA VAL A 122 -10.40 -11.74 2.20
C VAL A 122 -11.53 -11.96 3.22
N GLU A 123 -12.60 -12.63 2.83
CA GLU A 123 -13.72 -12.99 3.74
C GLU A 123 -13.26 -13.90 4.89
N ARG A 124 -12.23 -14.72 4.65
CA ARG A 124 -11.58 -15.58 5.66
C ARG A 124 -10.56 -14.86 6.53
N GLY A 125 -10.30 -13.58 6.29
CA GLY A 125 -9.43 -12.76 7.13
C GLY A 125 -8.11 -12.35 6.48
N THR A 126 -7.79 -12.76 5.26
CA THR A 126 -6.48 -12.47 4.65
C THR A 126 -6.27 -10.99 4.37
N ALA A 127 -5.14 -10.45 4.87
CA ALA A 127 -4.58 -9.16 4.49
C ALA A 127 -3.57 -9.33 3.35
N TRP A 128 -3.88 -8.82 2.15
CA TRP A 128 -2.99 -8.81 0.99
C TRP A 128 -2.16 -7.53 0.98
N VAL A 129 -0.85 -7.63 1.21
CA VAL A 129 0.01 -6.47 1.41
C VAL A 129 1.08 -6.34 0.33
N GLY A 130 1.26 -5.12 -0.18
CA GLY A 130 2.30 -4.74 -1.13
C GLY A 130 2.04 -3.39 -1.77
N TYR A 131 2.97 -2.92 -2.61
CA TYR A 131 2.85 -1.67 -3.38
C TYR A 131 3.56 -1.81 -4.74
N SER A 132 3.80 -0.72 -5.46
CA SER A 132 4.43 -0.77 -6.78
C SER A 132 3.56 -1.55 -7.78
N ASP A 133 4.08 -2.58 -8.47
CA ASP A 133 3.31 -3.41 -9.42
C ASP A 133 2.11 -4.11 -8.75
N VAL A 134 2.15 -4.34 -7.42
CA VAL A 134 1.02 -4.91 -6.65
C VAL A 134 -0.23 -4.01 -6.71
N THR A 135 -0.07 -2.73 -7.00
CA THR A 135 -1.18 -1.81 -7.30
C THR A 135 -2.12 -2.38 -8.37
N ALA A 136 -1.61 -3.11 -9.36
CA ALA A 136 -2.45 -3.73 -10.39
C ALA A 136 -3.44 -4.74 -9.79
N LEU A 137 -2.97 -5.59 -8.88
CA LEU A 137 -3.82 -6.56 -8.18
C LEU A 137 -4.84 -5.86 -7.27
N GLN A 138 -4.41 -4.85 -6.52
CA GLN A 138 -5.26 -4.10 -5.58
C GLN A 138 -6.39 -3.36 -6.30
N LEU A 139 -6.07 -2.67 -7.39
CA LEU A 139 -7.05 -1.94 -8.18
C LEU A 139 -8.02 -2.88 -8.92
N ALA A 140 -7.52 -3.96 -9.48
CA ALA A 140 -8.34 -4.95 -10.14
C ALA A 140 -9.25 -5.68 -9.13
N ALA A 141 -8.74 -6.04 -7.95
CA ALA A 141 -9.58 -6.59 -6.87
C ALA A 141 -10.73 -5.65 -6.50
N LEU A 142 -10.46 -4.34 -6.43
CA LEU A 142 -11.50 -3.34 -6.20
C LEU A 142 -12.50 -3.26 -7.36
N ALA A 143 -12.04 -3.36 -8.61
CA ALA A 143 -12.88 -3.35 -9.80
C ALA A 143 -13.80 -4.57 -9.89
N HIS A 144 -13.29 -5.74 -9.47
CA HIS A 144 -14.02 -7.02 -9.50
C HIS A 144 -14.76 -7.35 -8.19
N GLY A 145 -14.79 -6.42 -7.22
CA GLY A 145 -15.51 -6.61 -5.96
C GLY A 145 -14.82 -7.57 -4.97
N ALA A 146 -13.54 -7.89 -5.17
CA ALA A 146 -12.78 -8.79 -4.32
C ALA A 146 -12.00 -8.09 -3.20
N ALA A 147 -12.10 -6.76 -3.08
CA ALA A 147 -11.31 -5.98 -2.10
C ALA A 147 -11.87 -6.03 -0.66
N GLY A 148 -12.97 -6.72 -0.43
CA GLY A 148 -13.64 -6.78 0.86
C GLY A 148 -14.61 -5.62 1.11
N PRO A 149 -15.22 -5.56 2.30
CA PRO A 149 -16.23 -4.55 2.62
C PRO A 149 -15.62 -3.15 2.66
N ALA A 150 -16.40 -2.15 2.18
CA ALA A 150 -15.97 -0.76 2.20
C ALA A 150 -16.01 -0.14 3.61
N GLN A 151 -16.80 -0.71 4.51
CA GLN A 151 -16.94 -0.26 5.91
C GLN A 151 -15.92 -1.01 6.79
N PRO A 152 -15.16 -0.31 7.63
CA PRO A 152 -14.33 -0.96 8.62
C PRO A 152 -15.22 -1.58 9.71
N GLY A 153 -14.93 -2.83 10.10
CA GLY A 153 -15.34 -3.36 11.39
C GLY A 153 -14.19 -3.13 12.38
N GLU A 154 -14.46 -3.01 13.65
CA GLU A 154 -13.41 -2.96 14.67
C GLU A 154 -12.53 -4.22 14.56
N GLY A 155 -11.21 -4.03 14.56
CA GLY A 155 -10.22 -5.11 14.48
C GLY A 155 -10.08 -5.78 13.11
N VAL A 156 -10.66 -5.23 12.03
CA VAL A 156 -10.58 -5.85 10.71
C VAL A 156 -9.27 -5.50 10.02
N SER A 157 -8.41 -6.50 9.87
CA SER A 157 -7.17 -6.43 9.08
C SER A 157 -7.34 -6.87 7.63
N ALA A 158 -8.33 -7.72 7.35
CA ALA A 158 -8.58 -8.33 6.05
C ALA A 158 -8.79 -7.33 4.91
N GLY A 159 -8.35 -7.69 3.71
CA GLY A 159 -8.47 -6.86 2.52
C GLY A 159 -7.12 -6.51 1.90
N PHE A 160 -7.11 -5.50 1.06
CA PHE A 160 -5.89 -5.08 0.37
C PHE A 160 -5.27 -3.86 1.04
N TRP A 161 -3.98 -3.96 1.30
CA TRP A 161 -3.18 -2.91 1.92
C TRP A 161 -2.05 -2.48 1.00
N ALA A 162 -2.02 -1.21 0.63
CA ALA A 162 -0.83 -0.61 0.06
C ALA A 162 0.17 -0.39 1.21
N GLY A 163 1.22 -1.22 1.26
CA GLY A 163 2.15 -1.29 2.38
C GLY A 163 3.47 -1.96 2.01
N PRO A 164 4.37 -2.17 2.98
CA PRO A 164 5.73 -2.67 2.75
C PRO A 164 5.75 -4.04 2.09
N MET A 165 6.89 -4.38 1.48
CA MET A 165 7.14 -5.68 0.85
C MET A 165 8.32 -6.40 1.49
N ALA A 166 8.33 -7.73 1.38
CA ALA A 166 9.32 -8.55 2.07
C ALA A 166 10.76 -8.18 1.73
N CYS A 167 11.13 -8.10 0.45
CA CYS A 167 12.51 -7.83 0.04
C CYS A 167 12.92 -6.37 0.15
N ASP A 168 12.00 -5.47 -0.23
CA ASP A 168 12.32 -4.06 -0.42
C ASP A 168 12.27 -3.28 0.90
N ASP A 169 11.60 -3.83 1.93
CA ASP A 169 11.46 -3.19 3.24
C ASP A 169 12.05 -4.06 4.37
N PHE A 170 11.50 -5.23 4.63
CA PHE A 170 12.00 -6.13 5.69
C PHE A 170 13.33 -6.79 5.35
N GLY A 171 13.63 -7.01 4.08
CA GLY A 171 14.82 -7.70 3.59
C GLY A 171 16.00 -6.81 3.25
N ARG A 172 15.88 -5.47 3.29
CA ARG A 172 16.91 -4.52 2.88
C ARG A 172 18.24 -4.77 3.60
N ALA A 173 19.34 -4.76 2.83
CA ALA A 173 20.69 -4.97 3.36
C ALA A 173 21.23 -3.72 4.08
N ASP A 174 20.91 -2.54 3.55
CA ASP A 174 21.36 -1.23 4.01
C ASP A 174 20.51 -0.66 5.16
N SER A 175 19.50 -1.39 5.59
CA SER A 175 18.66 -1.03 6.72
C SER A 175 19.35 -1.38 8.05
N PRO A 176 19.24 -0.53 9.10
CA PRO A 176 19.68 -0.86 10.45
C PRO A 176 19.23 -2.25 10.92
N GLU A 177 19.84 -2.77 12.00
CA GLU A 177 19.51 -4.13 12.53
C GLU A 177 18.03 -4.22 12.90
N GLY A 178 17.09 -3.82 12.62
CA GLY A 178 15.65 -3.92 12.84
C GLY A 178 14.83 -3.55 11.60
N GLY A 179 15.37 -2.80 10.63
CA GLY A 179 14.61 -2.19 9.55
C GLY A 179 14.15 -0.78 9.92
N ASP A 180 13.14 -0.26 9.23
CA ASP A 180 12.50 1.02 9.57
C ASP A 180 11.38 0.79 10.59
N ASP A 181 11.54 1.31 11.80
CA ASP A 181 10.62 1.05 12.91
C ASP A 181 9.20 1.54 12.61
N VAL A 182 9.07 2.73 12.03
CA VAL A 182 7.74 3.29 11.67
C VAL A 182 7.02 2.40 10.65
N THR A 183 7.74 1.92 9.64
CA THR A 183 7.18 1.01 8.63
C THR A 183 6.76 -0.32 9.25
N GLN A 184 7.56 -0.86 10.17
CA GLN A 184 7.27 -2.13 10.83
C GLN A 184 6.09 -2.02 11.78
N GLU A 185 6.06 -1.01 12.64
CA GLU A 185 4.94 -0.75 13.56
C GLU A 185 3.65 -0.54 12.80
N CYS A 186 3.66 0.33 11.77
CA CYS A 186 2.50 0.59 10.95
C CYS A 186 2.00 -0.70 10.23
N PHE A 187 2.92 -1.56 9.75
CA PHE A 187 2.57 -2.85 9.16
C PHE A 187 1.91 -3.78 10.18
N VAL A 188 2.53 -3.96 11.35
CA VAL A 188 1.99 -4.83 12.41
C VAL A 188 0.59 -4.36 12.82
N GLU A 189 0.42 -3.07 13.09
CA GLU A 189 -0.89 -2.51 13.44
C GLU A 189 -1.93 -2.69 12.33
N ALA A 190 -1.55 -2.48 11.06
CA ALA A 190 -2.45 -2.66 9.93
C ALA A 190 -2.96 -4.09 9.81
N VAL A 191 -2.06 -5.09 9.85
CA VAL A 191 -2.43 -6.50 9.65
C VAL A 191 -2.98 -7.18 10.91
N THR A 192 -2.91 -6.53 12.06
CA THR A 192 -3.56 -6.97 13.30
C THR A 192 -4.84 -6.20 13.64
N GLY A 193 -5.28 -5.30 12.74
CA GLY A 193 -6.50 -4.53 12.90
C GLY A 193 -6.42 -3.41 13.96
N LYS A 194 -5.23 -2.99 14.32
CA LYS A 194 -4.99 -1.93 15.32
C LYS A 194 -4.71 -0.55 14.71
N LEU A 195 -4.39 -0.49 13.41
CA LEU A 195 -4.15 0.76 12.72
C LEU A 195 -5.48 1.45 12.39
N GLU A 196 -5.76 2.56 13.04
CA GLU A 196 -7.00 3.32 12.88
C GLU A 196 -6.80 4.61 12.05
N ALA A 197 -5.57 5.10 12.00
CA ALA A 197 -5.25 6.35 11.31
C ALA A 197 -3.78 6.45 10.91
N VAL A 198 -3.51 7.29 9.91
CA VAL A 198 -2.16 7.74 9.57
C VAL A 198 -2.13 9.26 9.51
N GLY A 199 -1.11 9.86 10.13
CA GLY A 199 -0.87 11.30 10.14
C GLY A 199 0.31 11.69 9.24
N PHE A 200 0.21 12.86 8.59
CA PHE A 200 1.32 13.44 7.81
C PHE A 200 1.21 14.96 7.72
N ARG A 201 2.29 15.62 7.32
CA ARG A 201 2.27 17.07 7.08
C ARG A 201 2.13 17.38 5.60
N THR A 202 1.14 18.22 5.27
CA THR A 202 0.91 18.74 3.91
C THR A 202 1.38 20.20 3.77
N GLU A 203 1.21 20.75 2.58
CA GLU A 203 1.46 22.18 2.29
C GLU A 203 0.40 23.07 2.94
N GLN A 204 0.66 24.37 2.98
CA GLN A 204 -0.34 25.37 3.39
C GLN A 204 -1.47 25.46 2.34
N GLY A 205 -2.65 25.90 2.77
CA GLY A 205 -3.80 26.15 1.91
C GLY A 205 -4.84 25.03 1.90
N PHE A 206 -4.71 24.01 2.73
CA PHE A 206 -5.67 22.91 2.89
C PHE A 206 -6.34 22.87 4.26
N ASP A 207 -6.10 23.87 5.11
CA ASP A 207 -6.74 23.96 6.43
C ASP A 207 -8.26 23.92 6.31
N GLY A 208 -8.90 23.08 7.15
CA GLY A 208 -10.35 22.87 7.14
C GLY A 208 -10.86 21.89 6.07
N VAL A 209 -10.00 21.28 5.27
CA VAL A 209 -10.41 20.18 4.40
C VAL A 209 -10.83 18.99 5.26
N GLU A 210 -12.09 18.59 5.13
CA GLU A 210 -12.65 17.39 5.75
C GLU A 210 -13.55 16.67 4.76
N VAL A 211 -13.08 15.49 4.29
CA VAL A 211 -13.79 14.71 3.28
C VAL A 211 -13.71 13.21 3.61
N SER A 212 -14.81 12.50 3.42
CA SER A 212 -14.85 11.05 3.56
C SER A 212 -15.15 10.39 2.22
N GLY A 213 -14.38 9.33 1.91
CA GLY A 213 -14.54 8.61 0.66
C GLY A 213 -13.80 7.28 0.68
N ARG A 214 -13.99 6.47 -0.36
CA ARG A 214 -13.24 5.25 -0.54
C ARG A 214 -11.78 5.58 -0.89
N LEU A 215 -10.83 5.06 -0.10
CA LEU A 215 -9.39 5.21 -0.37
C LEU A 215 -8.98 4.24 -1.46
N TRP A 216 -8.30 4.73 -2.49
CA TRP A 216 -7.83 3.92 -3.60
C TRP A 216 -6.66 4.59 -4.31
N GLY A 217 -5.91 3.83 -5.08
CA GLY A 217 -4.74 4.38 -5.78
C GLY A 217 -3.53 3.47 -5.68
N GLY A 218 -2.34 4.07 -5.59
CA GLY A 218 -1.05 3.41 -5.54
C GLY A 218 -0.07 3.97 -6.57
N ASN A 219 0.65 3.10 -7.26
CA ASN A 219 1.61 3.49 -8.28
C ASN A 219 0.91 4.11 -9.49
N LEU A 220 1.30 5.33 -9.86
CA LEU A 220 0.66 6.13 -10.91
C LEU A 220 0.78 5.47 -12.29
N ALA A 221 1.95 4.98 -12.67
CA ALA A 221 2.17 4.35 -13.97
C ALA A 221 1.33 3.07 -14.10
N VAL A 222 1.22 2.28 -13.05
CA VAL A 222 0.39 1.07 -13.01
C VAL A 222 -1.09 1.43 -13.09
N LEU A 223 -1.54 2.39 -12.31
CA LEU A 223 -2.94 2.88 -12.35
C LEU A 223 -3.30 3.40 -13.74
N GLN A 224 -2.42 4.21 -14.36
CA GLN A 224 -2.60 4.71 -15.72
C GLN A 224 -2.71 3.57 -16.74
N ALA A 225 -1.90 2.51 -16.60
CA ALA A 225 -1.93 1.36 -17.51
C ALA A 225 -3.25 0.59 -17.47
N LEU A 226 -3.99 0.66 -16.37
CA LEU A 226 -5.31 0.02 -16.25
C LEU A 226 -6.45 0.88 -16.82
N LEU A 227 -6.23 2.17 -17.08
CA LEU A 227 -7.29 3.07 -17.56
C LEU A 227 -7.90 2.57 -18.87
N GLY A 228 -9.24 2.45 -18.91
CA GLY A 228 -9.96 1.93 -20.05
C GLY A 228 -10.08 0.40 -20.10
N THR A 229 -9.50 -0.32 -19.16
CA THR A 229 -9.62 -1.79 -19.03
C THR A 229 -10.73 -2.17 -18.05
N PRO A 230 -11.21 -3.43 -18.04
CA PRO A 230 -12.16 -3.92 -17.03
C PRO A 230 -11.59 -3.95 -15.62
N HIS A 231 -10.27 -3.85 -15.46
CA HIS A 231 -9.56 -3.89 -14.20
C HIS A 231 -9.41 -2.51 -13.54
N PHE A 232 -9.83 -1.44 -14.21
CA PHE A 232 -9.81 -0.09 -13.65
C PHE A 232 -11.05 0.15 -12.76
N PRO A 233 -10.87 0.44 -11.45
CA PRO A 233 -12.00 0.59 -10.54
C PRO A 233 -12.77 1.90 -10.81
N LYS A 234 -14.11 1.82 -10.82
CA LYS A 234 -15.00 2.97 -11.01
C LYS A 234 -15.32 3.61 -9.66
N VAL A 235 -14.35 4.31 -9.07
CA VAL A 235 -14.51 4.99 -7.79
C VAL A 235 -14.94 6.44 -8.00
N ARG A 236 -16.12 6.80 -7.47
CA ARG A 236 -16.63 8.17 -7.40
C ARG A 236 -16.63 8.64 -5.95
N ASN A 237 -16.44 9.94 -5.74
CA ASN A 237 -16.36 10.55 -4.41
C ASN A 237 -15.35 9.87 -3.48
N GLY A 238 -14.24 9.34 -4.07
CA GLY A 238 -13.16 8.69 -3.35
C GLY A 238 -12.06 9.66 -2.93
N ILE A 239 -11.08 9.11 -2.25
CA ILE A 239 -9.79 9.74 -1.95
C ILE A 239 -8.74 8.95 -2.73
N LEU A 240 -8.10 9.60 -3.71
CA LEU A 240 -7.10 8.96 -4.57
C LEU A 240 -5.72 9.26 -4.03
N PHE A 241 -4.93 8.22 -3.71
CA PHE A 241 -3.52 8.41 -3.37
C PHE A 241 -2.61 7.89 -4.50
N LEU A 242 -1.49 8.60 -4.73
CA LEU A 242 -0.59 8.31 -5.85
C LEU A 242 0.87 8.46 -5.43
N GLU A 243 1.71 7.55 -5.90
CA GLU A 243 3.18 7.62 -5.79
C GLU A 243 3.80 7.12 -7.10
N ASP A 244 5.09 7.36 -7.34
CA ASP A 244 5.81 6.70 -8.42
C ASP A 244 7.33 6.74 -8.21
N VAL A 245 8.05 5.90 -8.96
CA VAL A 245 9.51 5.81 -8.95
C VAL A 245 10.05 5.82 -10.39
N ASN A 246 11.22 6.46 -10.59
CA ASN A 246 11.87 6.57 -11.89
C ASN A 246 11.09 7.35 -12.98
N GLU A 247 9.96 7.96 -12.63
CA GLU A 247 9.17 8.75 -13.59
C GLU A 247 9.59 10.21 -13.54
N HIS A 248 10.07 10.73 -14.67
CA HIS A 248 10.43 12.14 -14.80
C HIS A 248 9.20 13.04 -14.59
N PRO A 249 9.31 14.24 -13.97
CA PRO A 249 8.17 15.12 -13.70
C PRO A 249 7.22 15.36 -14.87
N TYR A 250 7.71 15.46 -16.12
CA TYR A 250 6.84 15.61 -17.28
C TYR A 250 6.04 14.33 -17.60
N ARG A 251 6.55 13.15 -17.24
CA ARG A 251 5.81 11.89 -17.41
C ARG A 251 4.73 11.76 -16.34
N VAL A 252 5.05 12.14 -15.10
CA VAL A 252 4.08 12.25 -14.01
C VAL A 252 2.96 13.22 -14.39
N GLU A 253 3.30 14.42 -14.87
CA GLU A 253 2.32 15.41 -15.33
C GLU A 253 1.44 14.86 -16.45
N ARG A 254 2.02 14.24 -17.47
CA ARG A 254 1.29 13.64 -18.58
C ARG A 254 0.31 12.55 -18.12
N ALA A 255 0.72 11.70 -17.17
CA ALA A 255 -0.15 10.67 -16.58
C ALA A 255 -1.31 11.31 -15.80
N LEU A 256 -1.04 12.31 -14.98
CA LEU A 256 -2.06 13.05 -14.23
C LEU A 256 -3.01 13.82 -15.16
N LEU A 257 -2.51 14.41 -16.23
CA LEU A 257 -3.33 15.06 -17.25
C LEU A 257 -4.24 14.06 -17.98
N GLN A 258 -3.76 12.85 -18.27
CA GLN A 258 -4.59 11.80 -18.85
C GLN A 258 -5.72 11.40 -17.88
N LEU A 259 -5.44 11.24 -16.59
CA LEU A 259 -6.48 10.95 -15.58
C LEU A 259 -7.46 12.14 -15.45
N HIS A 260 -6.97 13.37 -15.55
CA HIS A 260 -7.82 14.56 -15.55
C HIS A 260 -8.76 14.57 -16.77
N GLN A 261 -8.22 14.41 -17.98
CA GLN A 261 -8.98 14.40 -19.24
C GLN A 261 -9.96 13.24 -19.34
N ALA A 262 -9.63 12.09 -18.72
CA ALA A 262 -10.54 10.96 -18.58
C ALA A 262 -11.63 11.17 -17.50
N GLY A 263 -11.66 12.32 -16.83
CA GLY A 263 -12.65 12.65 -15.80
C GLY A 263 -12.44 11.93 -14.46
N VAL A 264 -11.32 11.21 -14.30
CA VAL A 264 -11.05 10.44 -13.06
C VAL A 264 -10.82 11.37 -11.89
N LEU A 265 -9.98 12.42 -12.07
CA LEU A 265 -9.59 13.32 -10.97
C LEU A 265 -10.76 14.17 -10.47
N SER A 266 -11.60 14.69 -11.37
CA SER A 266 -12.77 15.51 -11.01
C SER A 266 -13.87 14.73 -10.28
N GLN A 267 -13.84 13.40 -10.33
CA GLN A 267 -14.77 12.54 -9.59
C GLN A 267 -14.30 12.24 -8.17
N GLN A 268 -13.10 12.70 -7.76
CA GLN A 268 -12.59 12.47 -6.41
C GLN A 268 -12.88 13.63 -5.48
N LYS A 269 -13.00 13.36 -4.18
CA LYS A 269 -13.12 14.38 -3.13
C LYS A 269 -11.77 14.97 -2.75
N ALA A 270 -10.70 14.18 -2.84
CA ALA A 270 -9.34 14.63 -2.66
C ALA A 270 -8.35 13.71 -3.42
N ILE A 271 -7.20 14.27 -3.75
CA ILE A 271 -6.05 13.55 -4.28
C ILE A 271 -4.89 13.78 -3.31
N VAL A 272 -4.20 12.72 -2.90
CA VAL A 272 -3.09 12.79 -1.95
C VAL A 272 -1.85 12.19 -2.58
N LEU A 273 -0.84 13.01 -2.78
CA LEU A 273 0.39 12.61 -3.42
C LEU A 273 1.42 12.19 -2.38
N GLY A 274 1.91 10.98 -2.53
CA GLY A 274 3.05 10.43 -1.83
C GLY A 274 4.37 10.81 -2.47
N ALA A 275 5.37 9.94 -2.36
CA ALA A 275 6.70 10.17 -2.87
C ALA A 275 6.80 9.87 -4.37
N PHE A 276 7.47 10.75 -5.10
CA PHE A 276 7.89 10.55 -6.49
C PHE A 276 9.41 10.65 -6.52
N THR A 277 10.08 9.51 -6.69
CA THR A 277 11.50 9.38 -6.41
C THR A 277 12.31 8.91 -7.62
N GLU A 278 13.64 8.97 -7.50
CA GLU A 278 14.63 8.35 -8.39
C GLU A 278 14.56 8.76 -9.87
N TYR A 279 13.99 9.91 -10.21
CA TYR A 279 14.05 10.41 -11.58
C TYR A 279 15.37 11.14 -11.86
N ARG A 280 15.85 11.05 -13.09
CA ARG A 280 17.06 11.75 -13.54
C ARG A 280 16.70 13.13 -14.06
N LYS A 281 17.34 14.17 -13.50
CA LYS A 281 17.22 15.54 -14.01
C LYS A 281 17.81 15.64 -15.42
N SER A 282 17.20 16.46 -16.26
CA SER A 282 17.67 16.77 -17.62
C SER A 282 18.07 18.24 -17.73
N PRO A 283 19.12 18.57 -18.48
CA PRO A 283 19.44 19.96 -18.82
C PRO A 283 18.29 20.71 -19.54
N LEU A 284 17.40 19.96 -20.18
CA LEU A 284 16.21 20.50 -20.86
C LEU A 284 15.12 20.97 -19.88
N ASP A 285 15.19 20.55 -18.61
CA ASP A 285 14.16 20.93 -17.62
C ASP A 285 14.13 22.42 -17.32
N ARG A 286 15.28 23.11 -17.35
CA ARG A 286 15.41 24.58 -17.18
C ARG A 286 14.57 25.09 -15.99
N GLY A 287 14.58 24.38 -14.86
CA GLY A 287 13.80 24.71 -13.66
C GLY A 287 12.43 24.06 -13.56
N TYR A 288 11.99 23.30 -14.57
CA TYR A 288 10.78 22.48 -14.47
C TYR A 288 10.98 21.33 -13.46
N THR A 289 10.01 21.16 -12.56
CA THR A 289 10.06 20.20 -11.45
C THR A 289 8.70 19.56 -11.22
N LEU A 290 8.63 18.55 -10.37
CA LEU A 290 7.36 17.97 -9.93
C LEU A 290 6.44 19.05 -9.31
N LYS A 291 7.00 20.00 -8.56
CA LYS A 291 6.23 21.12 -8.00
C LYS A 291 5.55 21.94 -9.10
N THR A 292 6.24 22.17 -10.21
CA THR A 292 5.70 22.87 -11.39
C THR A 292 4.54 22.09 -12.01
N ALA A 293 4.72 20.76 -12.17
CA ALA A 293 3.69 19.87 -12.70
C ALA A 293 2.43 19.85 -11.81
N ILE A 294 2.61 19.73 -10.49
CA ILE A 294 1.49 19.75 -9.53
C ILE A 294 0.77 21.11 -9.53
N ALA A 295 1.51 22.23 -9.59
CA ALA A 295 0.91 23.55 -9.66
C ALA A 295 0.05 23.74 -10.93
N HIS A 296 0.54 23.23 -12.07
CA HIS A 296 -0.25 23.22 -13.30
C HIS A 296 -1.51 22.39 -13.15
N LEU A 297 -1.43 21.17 -12.61
CA LEU A 297 -2.60 20.34 -12.42
C LEU A 297 -3.63 20.97 -11.46
N ARG A 298 -3.17 21.62 -10.39
CA ARG A 298 -4.04 22.38 -9.47
C ARG A 298 -4.81 23.52 -10.14
N SER A 299 -4.26 24.10 -11.20
CA SER A 299 -4.96 25.15 -11.98
C SER A 299 -6.09 24.60 -12.86
N LEU A 300 -6.14 23.28 -13.09
CA LEU A 300 -7.10 22.62 -13.97
C LEU A 300 -8.28 21.96 -13.22
N THR A 301 -8.20 21.81 -11.89
CA THR A 301 -9.21 21.13 -11.10
C THR A 301 -9.50 21.84 -9.79
N THR A 302 -10.72 21.75 -9.31
CA THR A 302 -11.13 22.19 -7.98
C THR A 302 -10.96 21.12 -6.91
N THR A 303 -10.66 19.88 -7.32
CA THR A 303 -10.37 18.78 -6.39
C THR A 303 -9.09 19.09 -5.62
N PRO A 304 -9.09 19.08 -4.28
CA PRO A 304 -7.89 19.31 -3.49
C PRO A 304 -6.79 18.29 -3.82
N ILE A 305 -5.56 18.76 -4.08
CA ILE A 305 -4.39 17.92 -4.35
C ILE A 305 -3.36 18.18 -3.25
N LEU A 306 -3.31 17.31 -2.27
CA LEU A 306 -2.38 17.39 -1.14
C LEU A 306 -1.07 16.67 -1.48
N THR A 307 0.02 17.05 -0.81
CA THR A 307 1.33 16.37 -0.88
C THR A 307 1.79 15.97 0.51
N GLY A 308 2.86 15.20 0.59
CA GLY A 308 3.52 14.88 1.85
C GLY A 308 3.11 13.55 2.49
N LEU A 309 2.24 12.76 1.85
CA LEU A 309 1.92 11.42 2.33
C LEU A 309 3.20 10.57 2.37
N PRO A 310 3.57 9.98 3.54
CA PRO A 310 4.77 9.15 3.66
C PRO A 310 4.51 7.74 3.09
N PHE A 311 4.35 7.68 1.78
CA PHE A 311 4.07 6.45 1.03
C PHE A 311 4.75 6.48 -0.34
N GLY A 312 5.25 5.32 -0.78
CA GLY A 312 5.91 5.12 -2.07
C GLY A 312 7.26 4.42 -1.94
N HIS A 313 8.15 4.60 -2.93
CA HIS A 313 9.48 4.01 -2.96
C HIS A 313 10.45 4.82 -2.09
N VAL A 314 10.19 4.82 -0.79
CA VAL A 314 10.95 5.49 0.27
C VAL A 314 11.22 4.52 1.41
N PRO A 315 12.27 4.74 2.23
CA PRO A 315 12.57 3.85 3.36
C PRO A 315 11.42 3.75 4.36
N THR A 316 10.91 4.90 4.80
CA THR A 316 9.81 4.98 5.77
C THR A 316 8.48 5.13 5.03
N LYS A 317 7.53 4.22 5.27
CA LYS A 317 6.20 4.26 4.67
C LYS A 317 5.11 3.76 5.60
N VAL A 318 3.91 4.30 5.42
CA VAL A 318 2.71 3.87 6.12
C VAL A 318 1.96 2.78 5.35
N CYS A 319 1.00 2.12 6.00
CA CYS A 319 0.05 1.20 5.37
C CYS A 319 -1.27 1.91 5.11
N LEU A 320 -1.84 1.71 3.93
CA LEU A 320 -3.07 2.34 3.48
C LEU A 320 -4.10 1.29 3.07
N PRO A 321 -5.32 1.30 3.63
CA PRO A 321 -6.36 0.31 3.34
C PRO A 321 -7.03 0.60 1.99
N VAL A 322 -6.68 -0.14 0.95
CA VAL A 322 -7.24 0.02 -0.39
C VAL A 322 -8.69 -0.48 -0.44
N GLY A 323 -9.61 0.38 -0.86
CA GLY A 323 -11.03 0.05 -0.98
C GLY A 323 -11.87 0.40 0.24
N ARG A 324 -11.29 0.73 1.40
CA ARG A 324 -12.02 1.13 2.60
C ARG A 324 -12.46 2.58 2.56
N LYS A 325 -13.50 2.89 3.31
CA LYS A 325 -13.93 4.27 3.55
C LYS A 325 -12.98 4.92 4.55
N VAL A 326 -12.45 6.08 4.18
CA VAL A 326 -11.48 6.86 4.97
C VAL A 326 -11.97 8.30 5.08
N THR A 327 -11.71 8.94 6.19
CA THR A 327 -11.92 10.38 6.36
C THR A 327 -10.55 11.07 6.35
N LEU A 328 -10.35 11.98 5.39
CA LEU A 328 -9.20 12.89 5.35
C LEU A 328 -9.60 14.19 6.04
N SER A 329 -8.89 14.57 7.09
CA SER A 329 -9.05 15.83 7.82
C SER A 329 -7.73 16.58 7.86
N VAL A 330 -7.76 17.90 7.66
CA VAL A 330 -6.57 18.76 7.70
C VAL A 330 -6.78 19.91 8.68
N GLN A 331 -5.85 20.05 9.63
CA GLN A 331 -5.81 21.14 10.60
C GLN A 331 -4.47 21.87 10.45
N ALA A 332 -4.50 23.11 10.02
CA ALA A 332 -3.32 23.88 9.62
C ALA A 332 -2.52 23.17 8.51
N ARG A 333 -1.55 22.36 8.86
CA ARG A 333 -0.73 21.55 7.94
C ARG A 333 -0.69 20.07 8.33
N ASP A 334 -1.33 19.71 9.41
CA ASP A 334 -1.35 18.34 9.88
C ASP A 334 -2.59 17.64 9.26
N ALA A 335 -2.32 16.67 8.43
CA ALA A 335 -3.34 15.88 7.71
C ALA A 335 -3.44 14.50 8.36
N PHE A 336 -4.65 14.02 8.53
CA PHE A 336 -4.96 12.70 9.09
C PHE A 336 -5.90 11.96 8.15
N MET A 337 -5.60 10.70 7.90
CA MET A 337 -6.52 9.75 7.28
C MET A 337 -6.97 8.76 8.35
N LEU A 338 -8.27 8.73 8.64
CA LEU A 338 -8.89 7.89 9.67
C LEU A 338 -9.85 6.89 9.01
N TRP A 339 -9.94 5.65 9.52
CA TRP A 339 -10.84 4.60 9.04
C TRP A 339 -11.40 3.70 10.12
#